data_ddac93b4a96a4cab306ec8227daac5f4
#
_entry.id   ddac93b4a96a4cab306ec8227daac5f4
#
_cell.length_a   1.000
_cell.length_b   1.000
_cell.length_c   1.000
_cell.angle_alpha   90.00
_cell.angle_beta   90.00
_cell.angle_gamma   90.00
#
_symmetry.space_group_name_H-M   'P 1'
#
loop_
_entity.id
_entity.type
_entity.pdbx_description
1 polymer ?
#
loop_
_entity_poly.entity_id
_entity_poly.type
_entity_poly.pdbx_seq_one_letter_code
_entity_poly.pdbx_strand_id
1 'polypeptide(L)'
;MANDDPLGFRENSEEKLFQTCLEFVDVRLMLEPEVAAMAATNADYADCQKLQMLQREVGQLVDQGKDHIAADIEYHKQLAACTHNQILCNLMEIVVKGIPLFVKITKNDFAKSTVEQHRAITEAISAGDAQGARYGMITHLNSNRKRILKALTEQKATENL
;
A
#
# COMPACT_ATOMS: atom_id res chain seq x y z
N MET A 1 13.23 -23.22 8.37
CA MET A 1 12.03 -22.49 8.81
C MET A 1 12.03 -21.17 8.05
N ALA A 2 10.98 -20.87 7.28
CA ALA A 2 10.86 -19.56 6.66
C ALA A 2 10.73 -18.52 7.77
N ASN A 3 11.53 -17.45 7.70
CA ASN A 3 11.43 -16.33 8.64
C ASN A 3 10.04 -15.69 8.45
N ASP A 4 9.15 -15.90 9.43
CA ASP A 4 7.77 -15.43 9.39
C ASP A 4 7.66 -13.91 9.62
N ASP A 5 8.78 -13.23 9.83
CA ASP A 5 8.90 -11.78 9.97
C ASP A 5 10.12 -11.24 9.19
N PRO A 6 10.07 -11.28 7.85
CA PRO A 6 11.21 -10.87 7.02
C PRO A 6 11.54 -9.37 7.11
N LEU A 7 10.64 -8.55 7.67
CA LEU A 7 10.81 -7.11 7.82
C LEU A 7 11.14 -6.69 9.26
N GLY A 8 11.18 -7.65 10.22
CA GLY A 8 11.61 -7.38 11.60
C GLY A 8 10.61 -6.54 12.42
N PHE A 9 9.31 -6.66 12.18
CA PHE A 9 8.30 -5.87 12.87
C PHE A 9 7.95 -6.34 14.28
N ARG A 10 8.19 -7.62 14.62
CA ARG A 10 7.66 -8.26 15.84
C ARG A 10 8.38 -7.88 17.13
N GLU A 11 9.61 -7.40 17.07
CA GLU A 11 10.46 -7.17 18.25
C GLU A 11 10.59 -5.69 18.65
N ASN A 12 9.68 -4.81 18.23
CA ASN A 12 9.83 -3.39 18.43
C ASN A 12 8.96 -2.85 19.58
N SER A 13 9.56 -1.96 20.43
CA SER A 13 8.80 -1.08 21.31
C SER A 13 7.85 -0.18 20.50
N GLU A 14 6.79 0.39 21.10
CA GLU A 14 5.83 1.23 20.36
C GLU A 14 6.50 2.39 19.62
N GLU A 15 7.43 3.08 20.26
CA GLU A 15 8.17 4.19 19.63
C GLU A 15 8.98 3.74 18.41
N LYS A 16 9.66 2.59 18.53
CA LYS A 16 10.43 1.98 17.45
C LYS A 16 9.50 1.50 16.31
N LEU A 17 8.28 1.14 16.63
CA LEU A 17 7.27 0.70 15.67
C LEU A 17 6.89 1.82 14.69
N PHE A 18 6.72 3.07 15.16
CA PHE A 18 6.45 4.23 14.30
C PHE A 18 7.62 4.54 13.38
N GLN A 19 8.86 4.47 13.91
CA GLN A 19 10.06 4.64 13.10
C GLN A 19 10.14 3.57 12.00
N THR A 20 9.92 2.30 12.36
CA THR A 20 9.89 1.19 11.40
C THR A 20 8.80 1.37 10.34
N CYS A 21 7.64 1.90 10.70
CA CYS A 21 6.59 2.21 9.73
C CYS A 21 6.97 3.34 8.77
N LEU A 22 7.71 4.35 9.23
CA LEU A 22 8.22 5.41 8.34
C LEU A 22 9.25 4.85 7.37
N GLU A 23 10.20 4.06 7.84
CA GLU A 23 11.20 3.36 7.01
C GLU A 23 10.53 2.42 5.99
N PHE A 24 9.46 1.72 6.41
CA PHE A 24 8.66 0.90 5.52
C PHE A 24 8.01 1.71 4.39
N VAL A 25 7.43 2.88 4.69
CA VAL A 25 6.87 3.76 3.66
C VAL A 25 7.96 4.32 2.75
N ASP A 26 9.17 4.60 3.26
CA ASP A 26 10.29 5.05 2.44
C ASP A 26 10.69 3.97 1.42
N VAL A 27 10.77 2.70 1.81
CA VAL A 27 11.03 1.58 0.89
C VAL A 27 9.91 1.46 -0.15
N ARG A 28 8.66 1.58 0.25
CA ARG A 28 7.52 1.58 -0.68
C ARG A 28 7.60 2.72 -1.69
N LEU A 29 7.96 3.94 -1.25
CA LEU A 29 8.15 5.10 -2.12
C LEU A 29 9.30 4.94 -3.12
N MET A 30 10.32 4.14 -2.80
CA MET A 30 11.40 3.82 -3.73
C MET A 30 10.99 2.79 -4.78
N LEU A 31 10.06 1.90 -4.46
CA LEU A 31 9.72 0.73 -5.30
C LEU A 31 8.38 0.90 -6.03
N GLU A 32 7.31 1.15 -5.31
CA GLU A 32 5.95 1.02 -5.85
C GLU A 32 5.57 2.05 -6.91
N PRO A 33 6.07 3.31 -6.93
CA PRO A 33 5.81 4.23 -8.03
C PRO A 33 6.34 3.71 -9.38
N GLU A 34 7.52 3.08 -9.37
CA GLU A 34 8.09 2.48 -10.59
C GLU A 34 7.35 1.20 -10.97
N VAL A 35 6.91 0.40 -9.99
CA VAL A 35 6.04 -0.76 -10.24
C VAL A 35 4.74 -0.30 -10.92
N ALA A 36 4.10 0.77 -10.43
CA ALA A 36 2.87 1.29 -11.02
C ALA A 36 3.08 1.81 -12.45
N ALA A 37 4.20 2.52 -12.71
CA ALA A 37 4.55 2.98 -14.04
C ALA A 37 4.82 1.82 -15.03
N MET A 38 5.54 0.80 -14.58
CA MET A 38 5.78 -0.42 -15.37
C MET A 38 4.48 -1.20 -15.60
N ALA A 39 3.60 -1.28 -14.61
CA ALA A 39 2.28 -1.88 -14.76
C ALA A 39 1.47 -1.18 -15.86
N ALA A 40 1.45 0.16 -15.90
CA ALA A 40 0.77 0.92 -16.94
C ALA A 40 1.33 0.66 -18.35
N THR A 41 2.62 0.31 -18.44
CA THR A 41 3.27 0.00 -19.73
C THR A 41 3.03 -1.43 -20.18
N ASN A 42 2.97 -2.39 -19.24
CA ASN A 42 3.05 -3.82 -19.55
C ASN A 42 1.75 -4.58 -19.34
N ALA A 43 0.80 -4.03 -18.55
CA ALA A 43 -0.46 -4.70 -18.25
C ALA A 43 -1.25 -5.02 -19.54
N ASP A 44 -1.72 -6.25 -19.63
CA ASP A 44 -2.69 -6.64 -20.64
C ASP A 44 -4.14 -6.40 -20.18
N TYR A 45 -5.10 -6.74 -21.04
CA TYR A 45 -6.52 -6.54 -20.75
C TYR A 45 -6.98 -7.34 -19.52
N ALA A 46 -6.49 -8.57 -19.35
CA ALA A 46 -6.87 -9.42 -18.22
C ALA A 46 -6.29 -8.89 -16.90
N ASP A 47 -5.07 -8.37 -16.94
CA ASP A 47 -4.44 -7.70 -15.80
C ASP A 47 -5.25 -6.48 -15.35
N CYS A 48 -5.62 -5.63 -16.29
CA CYS A 48 -6.44 -4.43 -16.01
C CYS A 48 -7.80 -4.81 -15.41
N GLN A 49 -8.46 -5.84 -15.93
CA GLN A 49 -9.72 -6.32 -15.38
C GLN A 49 -9.57 -6.82 -13.93
N LYS A 50 -8.53 -7.60 -13.67
CA LYS A 50 -8.25 -8.13 -12.34
C LYS A 50 -7.91 -7.01 -11.36
N LEU A 51 -7.09 -6.04 -11.77
CA LEU A 51 -6.75 -4.88 -10.95
C LEU A 51 -7.99 -4.05 -10.60
N GLN A 52 -8.87 -3.79 -11.57
CA GLN A 52 -10.15 -3.10 -11.34
C GLN A 52 -11.07 -3.86 -10.39
N MET A 53 -11.12 -5.20 -10.50
CA MET A 53 -11.90 -6.04 -9.59
C MET A 53 -11.41 -5.90 -8.15
N LEU A 54 -10.11 -6.03 -7.91
CA LEU A 54 -9.50 -5.89 -6.58
C LEU A 54 -9.69 -4.47 -6.01
N GLN A 55 -9.53 -3.44 -6.83
CA GLN A 55 -9.78 -2.05 -6.41
C GLN A 55 -11.24 -1.85 -5.95
N ARG A 56 -12.22 -2.42 -6.67
CA ARG A 56 -13.62 -2.36 -6.28
C ARG A 56 -13.91 -3.15 -5.01
N GLU A 57 -13.27 -4.31 -4.83
CA GLU A 57 -13.40 -5.13 -3.62
C GLU A 57 -12.93 -4.35 -2.38
N VAL A 58 -11.77 -3.71 -2.43
CA VAL A 58 -11.30 -2.81 -1.36
C VAL A 58 -12.35 -1.74 -1.06
N GLY A 59 -12.88 -1.07 -2.09
CA GLY A 59 -13.91 -0.04 -1.95
C GLY A 59 -15.18 -0.56 -1.27
N GLN A 60 -15.70 -1.70 -1.70
CA GLN A 60 -16.89 -2.32 -1.12
C GLN A 60 -16.72 -2.70 0.35
N LEU A 61 -15.56 -3.25 0.72
CA LEU A 61 -15.25 -3.62 2.10
C LEU A 61 -15.17 -2.37 2.98
N VAL A 62 -14.53 -1.30 2.51
CA VAL A 62 -14.45 -0.01 3.20
C VAL A 62 -15.83 0.60 3.38
N ASP A 63 -16.67 0.62 2.35
CA ASP A 63 -18.04 1.18 2.42
C ASP A 63 -18.94 0.40 3.40
N GLN A 64 -18.68 -0.91 3.54
CA GLN A 64 -19.39 -1.78 4.49
C GLN A 64 -18.79 -1.74 5.91
N GLY A 65 -17.73 -0.97 6.15
CA GLY A 65 -17.01 -0.95 7.43
C GLY A 65 -16.36 -2.29 7.80
N LYS A 66 -16.04 -3.12 6.80
CA LYS A 66 -15.38 -4.43 6.97
C LYS A 66 -13.86 -4.32 6.86
N ASP A 67 -13.18 -5.34 7.35
CA ASP A 67 -11.73 -5.49 7.16
C ASP A 67 -11.40 -5.64 5.66
N HIS A 68 -10.55 -4.76 5.16
CA HIS A 68 -10.12 -4.71 3.76
C HIS A 68 -8.63 -5.00 3.58
N ILE A 69 -7.89 -5.31 4.65
CA ILE A 69 -6.42 -5.47 4.61
C ILE A 69 -6.00 -6.55 3.62
N ALA A 70 -6.69 -7.70 3.62
CA ALA A 70 -6.36 -8.78 2.70
C ALA A 70 -6.57 -8.38 1.23
N ALA A 71 -7.65 -7.66 0.93
CA ALA A 71 -7.93 -7.17 -0.43
C ALA A 71 -6.93 -6.08 -0.85
N ASP A 72 -6.52 -5.21 0.07
CA ASP A 72 -5.48 -4.19 -0.13
C ASP A 72 -4.13 -4.82 -0.48
N ILE A 73 -3.74 -5.85 0.25
CA ILE A 73 -2.54 -6.66 -0.03
C ILE A 73 -2.60 -7.25 -1.45
N GLU A 74 -3.71 -7.89 -1.82
CA GLU A 74 -3.85 -8.49 -3.14
C GLU A 74 -3.87 -7.43 -4.26
N TYR A 75 -4.40 -6.24 -4.01
CA TYR A 75 -4.31 -5.12 -4.94
C TYR A 75 -2.85 -4.73 -5.22
N HIS A 76 -2.01 -4.55 -4.20
CA HIS A 76 -0.60 -4.21 -4.36
C HIS A 76 0.20 -5.34 -5.03
N LYS A 77 -0.10 -6.60 -4.74
CA LYS A 77 0.50 -7.74 -5.46
C LYS A 77 0.13 -7.76 -6.94
N GLN A 78 -1.13 -7.44 -7.27
CA GLN A 78 -1.58 -7.37 -8.65
C GLN A 78 -0.88 -6.26 -9.42
N LEU A 79 -0.57 -5.12 -8.80
CA LEU A 79 0.26 -4.08 -9.43
C LEU A 79 1.62 -4.64 -9.88
N ALA A 80 2.28 -5.42 -9.03
CA ALA A 80 3.53 -6.08 -9.40
C ALA A 80 3.34 -7.13 -10.51
N ALA A 81 2.25 -7.91 -10.46
CA ALA A 81 1.92 -8.89 -11.50
C ALA A 81 1.73 -8.23 -12.87
N CYS A 82 1.07 -7.06 -12.92
CA CYS A 82 0.89 -6.26 -14.14
C CYS A 82 2.22 -5.81 -14.79
N THR A 83 3.34 -5.85 -14.07
CA THR A 83 4.66 -5.55 -14.63
C THR A 83 5.22 -6.67 -15.50
N HIS A 84 4.69 -7.89 -15.37
CA HIS A 84 5.21 -9.13 -15.93
C HIS A 84 6.68 -9.42 -15.54
N ASN A 85 7.10 -8.90 -14.38
CA ASN A 85 8.44 -9.09 -13.81
C ASN A 85 8.35 -9.92 -12.54
N GLN A 86 8.80 -11.19 -12.64
CA GLN A 86 8.74 -12.14 -11.52
C GLN A 86 9.54 -11.70 -10.29
N ILE A 87 10.63 -10.96 -10.47
CA ILE A 87 11.43 -10.47 -9.33
C ILE A 87 10.65 -9.40 -8.57
N LEU A 88 9.95 -8.50 -9.27
CA LEU A 88 9.07 -7.50 -8.63
C LEU A 88 7.91 -8.18 -7.89
N CYS A 89 7.33 -9.24 -8.46
CA CYS A 89 6.31 -10.03 -7.77
C CYS A 89 6.85 -10.61 -6.44
N ASN A 90 8.02 -11.23 -6.47
CA ASN A 90 8.65 -11.82 -5.29
C ASN A 90 9.01 -10.75 -4.23
N LEU A 91 9.50 -9.58 -4.64
CA LEU A 91 9.77 -8.47 -3.74
C LEU A 91 8.47 -7.94 -3.10
N MET A 92 7.41 -7.81 -3.90
CA MET A 92 6.12 -7.33 -3.41
C MET A 92 5.51 -8.28 -2.38
N GLU A 93 5.67 -9.60 -2.53
CA GLU A 93 5.24 -10.59 -1.51
C GLU A 93 5.87 -10.34 -0.13
N ILE A 94 7.07 -9.76 -0.09
CA ILE A 94 7.74 -9.38 1.16
C ILE A 94 7.21 -8.02 1.64
N VAL A 95 7.17 -7.04 0.75
CA VAL A 95 6.79 -5.66 1.08
C VAL A 95 5.38 -5.57 1.66
N VAL A 96 4.39 -6.24 1.04
CA VAL A 96 2.99 -6.17 1.50
C VAL A 96 2.77 -6.71 2.92
N LYS A 97 3.70 -7.48 3.49
CA LYS A 97 3.61 -7.98 4.87
C LYS A 97 3.65 -6.86 5.92
N GLY A 98 4.12 -5.67 5.56
CA GLY A 98 4.09 -4.49 6.42
C GLY A 98 2.74 -3.75 6.45
N ILE A 99 1.83 -4.00 5.51
CA ILE A 99 0.53 -3.30 5.42
C ILE A 99 -0.32 -3.47 6.69
N PRO A 100 -0.48 -4.67 7.28
CA PRO A 100 -1.26 -4.84 8.50
C PRO A 100 -0.75 -3.99 9.67
N LEU A 101 0.57 -3.84 9.81
CA LEU A 101 1.16 -3.02 10.84
C LEU A 101 0.85 -1.54 10.62
N PHE A 102 0.96 -1.05 9.38
CA PHE A 102 0.59 0.31 9.02
C PHE A 102 -0.88 0.61 9.39
N VAL A 103 -1.82 -0.28 9.02
CA VAL A 103 -3.25 -0.12 9.33
C VAL A 103 -3.49 -0.11 10.84
N LYS A 104 -2.82 -0.98 11.61
CA LYS A 104 -2.90 -1.01 13.07
C LYS A 104 -2.48 0.32 13.70
N ILE A 105 -1.34 0.89 13.26
CA ILE A 105 -0.81 2.15 13.80
C ILE A 105 -1.69 3.34 13.44
N THR A 106 -2.20 3.41 12.23
CA THR A 106 -3.00 4.53 11.74
C THR A 106 -4.49 4.43 12.10
N LYS A 107 -4.90 3.37 12.81
CA LYS A 107 -6.30 3.11 13.25
C LYS A 107 -7.32 3.16 12.11
N ASN A 108 -6.87 2.99 10.87
CA ASN A 108 -7.71 2.93 9.66
C ASN A 108 -8.58 4.18 9.38
N ASP A 109 -8.25 5.34 9.98
CA ASP A 109 -9.07 6.57 9.92
C ASP A 109 -9.27 7.13 8.50
N PHE A 110 -8.59 6.56 7.49
CA PHE A 110 -8.49 7.16 6.15
C PHE A 110 -8.79 6.18 5.00
N ALA A 111 -9.48 5.10 5.27
CA ALA A 111 -9.77 4.07 4.28
C ALA A 111 -10.43 4.63 3.01
N LYS A 112 -11.37 5.58 3.13
CA LYS A 112 -12.04 6.22 1.98
C LYS A 112 -11.06 6.92 1.02
N SER A 113 -10.09 7.68 1.54
CA SER A 113 -9.11 8.33 0.68
C SER A 113 -8.15 7.33 0.03
N THR A 114 -7.89 6.19 0.66
CA THR A 114 -7.15 5.07 0.05
C THR A 114 -7.88 4.52 -1.16
N VAL A 115 -9.20 4.31 -1.05
CA VAL A 115 -10.04 3.83 -2.16
C VAL A 115 -10.00 4.78 -3.36
N GLU A 116 -10.09 6.10 -3.13
CA GLU A 116 -10.00 7.10 -4.20
C GLU A 116 -8.63 7.09 -4.88
N GLN A 117 -7.55 6.96 -4.10
CA GLN A 117 -6.18 6.89 -4.62
C GLN A 117 -5.94 5.61 -5.42
N HIS A 118 -6.40 4.46 -4.94
CA HIS A 118 -6.35 3.20 -5.68
C HIS A 118 -7.11 3.29 -7.01
N ARG A 119 -8.28 3.94 -7.02
CA ARG A 119 -9.04 4.17 -8.24
C ARG A 119 -8.25 4.98 -9.26
N ALA A 120 -7.66 6.11 -8.84
CA ALA A 120 -6.86 6.96 -9.73
C ALA A 120 -5.65 6.21 -10.32
N ILE A 121 -4.95 5.39 -9.51
CA ILE A 121 -3.84 4.55 -9.97
C ILE A 121 -4.35 3.52 -10.99
N THR A 122 -5.44 2.83 -10.70
CA THR A 122 -6.03 1.81 -11.56
C THR A 122 -6.49 2.38 -12.91
N GLU A 123 -7.09 3.57 -12.90
CA GLU A 123 -7.51 4.30 -14.12
C GLU A 123 -6.30 4.67 -14.97
N ALA A 124 -5.22 5.19 -14.36
CA ALA A 124 -3.98 5.52 -15.07
C ALA A 124 -3.34 4.28 -15.70
N ILE A 125 -3.27 3.16 -14.97
CA ILE A 125 -2.75 1.89 -15.50
C ILE A 125 -3.60 1.40 -16.68
N SER A 126 -4.92 1.40 -16.53
CA SER A 126 -5.85 0.97 -17.60
C SER A 126 -5.78 1.84 -18.85
N ALA A 127 -5.39 3.11 -18.70
CA ALA A 127 -5.17 4.05 -19.80
C ALA A 127 -3.76 3.98 -20.42
N GLY A 128 -2.84 3.16 -19.85
CA GLY A 128 -1.43 3.14 -20.29
C GLY A 128 -0.65 4.39 -19.88
N ASP A 129 -1.16 5.18 -18.92
CA ASP A 129 -0.53 6.41 -18.44
C ASP A 129 0.49 6.08 -17.31
N ALA A 130 1.72 5.80 -17.72
CA ALA A 130 2.81 5.47 -16.80
C ALA A 130 3.14 6.61 -15.82
N GLN A 131 3.05 7.86 -16.25
CA GLN A 131 3.32 9.01 -15.40
C GLN A 131 2.19 9.24 -14.40
N GLY A 132 0.94 9.16 -14.84
CA GLY A 132 -0.22 9.24 -13.97
C GLY A 132 -0.21 8.15 -12.91
N ALA A 133 0.11 6.90 -13.28
CA ALA A 133 0.23 5.78 -12.35
C ALA A 133 1.34 6.02 -11.31
N ARG A 134 2.53 6.48 -11.73
CA ARG A 134 3.64 6.84 -10.84
C ARG A 134 3.23 7.92 -9.83
N TYR A 135 2.68 9.03 -10.30
CA TYR A 135 2.26 10.13 -9.42
C TYR A 135 1.10 9.75 -8.51
N GLY A 136 0.17 8.95 -8.98
CA GLY A 136 -0.91 8.40 -8.15
C GLY A 136 -0.36 7.58 -6.99
N MET A 137 0.62 6.71 -7.24
CA MET A 137 1.27 5.91 -6.21
C MET A 137 2.10 6.77 -5.23
N ILE A 138 2.84 7.76 -5.71
CA ILE A 138 3.56 8.72 -4.84
C ILE A 138 2.57 9.43 -3.92
N THR A 139 1.43 9.88 -4.45
CA THR A 139 0.38 10.56 -3.68
C THR A 139 -0.19 9.65 -2.61
N HIS A 140 -0.50 8.39 -2.96
CA HIS A 140 -0.98 7.37 -2.04
C HIS A 140 -0.01 7.14 -0.87
N LEU A 141 1.26 6.89 -1.17
CA LEU A 141 2.27 6.59 -0.15
C LEU A 141 2.63 7.80 0.70
N ASN A 142 2.67 9.01 0.15
CA ASN A 142 2.84 10.23 0.92
C ASN A 142 1.65 10.50 1.85
N SER A 143 0.43 10.15 1.45
CA SER A 143 -0.73 10.17 2.34
C SER A 143 -0.53 9.20 3.51
N ASN A 144 -0.04 8.00 3.26
CA ASN A 144 0.30 7.02 4.28
C ASN A 144 1.35 7.56 5.26
N ARG A 145 2.41 8.20 4.76
CA ARG A 145 3.43 8.84 5.59
C ARG A 145 2.85 9.90 6.52
N LYS A 146 1.99 10.78 6.01
CA LYS A 146 1.34 11.83 6.81
C LYS A 146 0.48 11.22 7.93
N ARG A 147 -0.17 10.09 7.68
CA ARG A 147 -0.99 9.39 8.67
C ARG A 147 -0.16 8.83 9.82
N ILE A 148 0.99 8.24 9.52
CA ILE A 148 1.93 7.76 10.55
C ILE A 148 2.39 8.92 11.43
N LEU A 149 2.80 10.05 10.82
CA LEU A 149 3.25 11.22 11.55
C LEU A 149 2.15 11.82 12.43
N LYS A 150 0.91 11.85 11.95
CA LYS A 150 -0.25 12.26 12.75
C LYS A 150 -0.47 11.33 13.94
N ALA A 151 -0.49 10.03 13.73
CA ALA A 151 -0.68 9.03 14.79
C ALA A 151 0.42 9.12 15.86
N LEU A 152 1.68 9.32 15.46
CA LEU A 152 2.79 9.55 16.38
C LEU A 152 2.62 10.82 17.24
N THR A 153 2.11 11.90 16.64
CA THR A 153 1.86 13.15 17.36
C THR A 153 0.74 12.98 18.40
N GLU A 154 -0.32 12.28 18.04
CA GLU A 154 -1.46 11.99 18.93
C GLU A 154 -1.04 11.10 20.11
N GLN A 155 -0.18 10.08 19.87
CA GLN A 155 0.35 9.24 20.94
C GLN A 155 1.15 10.06 21.95
N LYS A 156 2.11 10.88 21.50
CA LYS A 156 2.92 11.73 22.38
C LYS A 156 2.09 12.73 23.20
N ALA A 157 0.99 13.21 22.63
CA ALA A 157 0.08 14.09 23.37
C ALA A 157 -0.64 13.35 24.50
N THR A 158 -0.94 12.06 24.33
CA THR A 158 -1.62 11.23 25.34
C THR A 158 -0.67 10.79 26.47
N GLU A 159 0.62 10.58 26.18
CA GLU A 159 1.64 10.21 27.17
C GLU A 159 2.06 11.36 28.10
N ASN A 160 1.76 12.61 27.70
CA ASN A 160 2.09 13.83 28.48
C ASN A 160 0.91 14.35 29.33
N LEU A 161 -0.19 13.60 29.43
CA LEU A 161 -1.36 13.87 30.28
C LEU A 161 -1.42 12.93 31.49
#